data_8b5b1c077f484526e260cd9377c769d2
#
_entry.id   8b5b1c077f484526e260cd9377c769d2
#
_cell.length_a   1.000
_cell.length_b   1.000
_cell.length_c   1.000
_cell.angle_alpha   90.00
_cell.angle_beta   90.00
_cell.angle_gamma   90.00
#
_symmetry.space_group_name_H-M   'P 1'
#
loop_
_entity.id
_entity.type
_entity.pdbx_description
1 polymer ?
#
loop_
_entity_poly.entity_id
_entity_poly.type
_entity_poly.pdbx_seq_one_letter_code
_entity_poly.pdbx_strand_id
1 'polypeptide(L)' 'MKTKMKLTAIFEEAEEGGFTAFIKELPGVNTQGETREESKANLLEALELVLQTQREL' A
#
# COMPACT_ATOMS: atom_id res chain seq x y z
N MET A 1 -17.14 16.62 8.40
CA MET A 1 -17.57 15.26 8.76
C MET A 1 -16.44 14.27 8.58
N LYS A 2 -16.27 13.42 9.55
CA LYS A 2 -15.18 12.44 9.48
C LYS A 2 -15.68 11.14 8.90
N THR A 3 -15.00 10.69 7.87
CA THR A 3 -15.27 9.40 7.26
C THR A 3 -14.12 8.48 7.56
N LYS A 4 -14.43 7.36 8.18
CA LYS A 4 -13.42 6.36 8.45
C LYS A 4 -13.34 5.41 7.27
N MET A 5 -12.19 5.40 6.63
CA MET A 5 -11.92 4.45 5.57
C MET A 5 -11.16 3.28 6.17
N LYS A 6 -11.69 2.09 5.94
CA LYS A 6 -10.99 0.89 6.35
C LYS A 6 -10.30 0.31 5.13
N LEU A 7 -8.99 0.30 5.17
CA LEU A 7 -8.20 -0.25 4.09
C LEU A 7 -7.50 -1.50 4.58
N THR A 8 -7.49 -2.49 3.73
CA THR A 8 -6.90 -3.78 4.05
C THR A 8 -5.60 -3.94 3.28
N ALA A 9 -4.51 -4.07 4.02
CA ALA A 9 -3.21 -4.32 3.42
C ALA A 9 -2.98 -5.81 3.35
N ILE A 10 -2.58 -6.29 2.19
CA ILE A 10 -2.31 -7.70 1.97
C ILE A 10 -0.85 -7.86 1.59
N PHE A 11 -0.17 -8.80 2.24
CA PHE A 11 1.24 -9.07 2.00
C PHE A 11 1.38 -10.47 1.43
N GLU A 12 2.13 -10.58 0.35
CA GLU A 12 2.39 -11.87 -0.27
C GLU A 12 3.88 -12.06 -0.42
N GLU A 13 4.34 -13.25 -0.08
CA GLU A 13 5.73 -13.61 -0.23
C GLU A 13 6.00 -13.93 -1.70
N ALA A 14 7.02 -13.30 -2.27
CA ALA A 14 7.38 -13.54 -3.65
C ALA A 14 8.31 -14.75 -3.75
N GLU A 15 8.17 -15.49 -4.85
CA GLU A 15 9.00 -16.67 -5.06
C GLU A 15 10.47 -16.33 -5.14
N GLU A 16 10.76 -15.15 -5.63
CA GLU A 16 12.13 -14.69 -5.83
C GLU A 16 12.73 -14.13 -4.54
N GLY A 17 11.94 -14.08 -3.49
CA GLY A 17 12.33 -13.42 -2.26
C GLY A 17 11.65 -12.08 -2.15
N GLY A 18 11.54 -11.60 -0.92
CA GLY A 18 10.88 -10.35 -0.68
C GLY A 18 9.37 -10.49 -0.58
N PHE A 19 8.71 -9.35 -0.46
CA PHE A 19 7.28 -9.30 -0.26
C PHE A 19 6.63 -8.30 -1.20
N THR A 20 5.44 -8.62 -1.67
CA THR A 20 4.58 -7.68 -2.39
C THR A 20 3.47 -7.27 -1.44
N ALA A 21 3.18 -5.99 -1.40
CA ALA A 21 2.12 -5.46 -0.55
C ALA A 21 1.15 -4.64 -1.40
N PHE A 22 -0.13 -4.79 -1.12
CA PHE A 22 -1.13 -4.03 -1.86
C PHE A 22 -2.34 -3.78 -0.99
N ILE A 23 -3.16 -2.83 -1.43
CA ILE A 23 -4.38 -2.47 -0.73
C ILE A 23 -5.55 -3.10 -1.46
N LYS A 24 -6.31 -3.92 -0.76
CA LYS A 24 -7.41 -4.65 -1.35
C LYS A 24 -8.44 -3.72 -1.99
N GLU A 25 -8.76 -2.64 -1.29
CA GLU A 25 -9.81 -1.72 -1.72
C GLU A 25 -9.35 -0.71 -2.76
N LEU A 26 -8.05 -0.62 -3.01
CA LEU A 26 -7.49 0.35 -3.94
C LEU A 26 -6.62 -0.37 -4.96
N PRO A 27 -7.23 -0.96 -6.00
CA PRO A 27 -6.43 -1.63 -7.03
C PRO A 27 -5.47 -0.64 -7.67
N GLY A 28 -4.26 -1.06 -7.87
CA GLY A 28 -3.23 -0.20 -8.42
C GLY A 28 -2.28 0.35 -7.38
N VAL A 29 -2.64 0.28 -6.10
CA VAL A 29 -1.72 0.66 -5.04
C VAL A 29 -1.01 -0.61 -4.58
N ASN A 30 0.20 -0.81 -5.07
CA ASN A 30 0.99 -1.97 -4.70
C ASN A 30 2.45 -1.60 -4.67
N THR A 31 3.21 -2.32 -3.85
CA THR A 31 4.62 -2.06 -3.67
C THR A 31 5.35 -3.37 -3.42
N GLN A 32 6.66 -3.29 -3.38
CA GLN A 32 7.53 -4.41 -3.08
C GLN A 32 8.56 -4.00 -2.06
N GLY A 33 9.09 -4.96 -1.35
CA GLY A 33 10.16 -4.75 -0.41
C GLY A 33 10.88 -6.07 -0.15
N GLU A 34 12.09 -6.00 0.36
CA GLU A 34 12.83 -7.20 0.67
C GLU A 34 12.35 -7.86 1.96
N THR A 35 11.78 -7.06 2.85
CA THR A 35 11.19 -7.56 4.07
C THR A 35 9.75 -7.09 4.14
N ARG A 36 9.01 -7.71 5.04
CA ARG A 36 7.61 -7.30 5.24
C ARG A 36 7.54 -5.86 5.72
N GLU A 37 8.45 -5.50 6.63
CA GLU A 37 8.48 -4.13 7.15
C GLU A 37 8.77 -3.12 6.06
N GLU A 38 9.68 -3.46 5.18
CA GLU A 38 10.02 -2.56 4.08
C GLU A 38 8.85 -2.41 3.11
N SER A 39 8.21 -3.52 2.77
CA SER A 39 7.06 -3.45 1.86
C SER A 39 5.92 -2.67 2.49
N LYS A 40 5.75 -2.77 3.80
CA LYS A 40 4.73 -2.00 4.49
C LYS A 40 5.04 -0.51 4.44
N ALA A 41 6.28 -0.14 4.70
CA ALA A 41 6.68 1.26 4.64
C ALA A 41 6.47 1.82 3.24
N ASN A 42 6.86 1.05 2.23
CA ASN A 42 6.67 1.47 0.84
C ASN A 42 5.20 1.59 0.49
N LEU A 43 4.39 0.69 1.03
CA LEU A 43 2.94 0.74 0.76
C LEU A 43 2.32 1.99 1.36
N LEU A 44 2.70 2.34 2.58
CA LEU A 44 2.18 3.54 3.22
C LEU A 44 2.57 4.78 2.45
N GLU A 45 3.79 4.81 1.94
CA GLU A 45 4.24 5.94 1.14
C GLU A 45 3.46 6.04 -0.16
N ALA A 46 3.23 4.91 -0.82
CA ALA A 46 2.45 4.92 -2.05
C ALA A 46 1.02 5.38 -1.81
N LEU A 47 0.43 4.92 -0.71
CA LEU A 47 -0.91 5.32 -0.35
C LEU A 47 -0.99 6.82 -0.08
N GLU A 48 0.02 7.34 0.59
CA GLU A 48 0.06 8.77 0.89
C GLU A 48 0.09 9.60 -0.39
N LEU A 49 0.87 9.15 -1.36
CA LEU A 49 0.95 9.87 -2.64
C LEU A 49 -0.39 9.87 -3.37
N VAL A 50 -1.09 8.75 -3.34
CA VAL A 50 -2.39 8.66 -3.97
C VAL A 50 -3.37 9.61 -3.31
N LEU A 51 -3.38 9.65 -1.99
CA LEU A 51 -4.28 10.51 -1.25
C LEU A 51 -3.96 11.99 -1.48
N GLN A 52 -2.68 12.32 -1.59
CA GLN A 52 -2.29 13.69 -1.88
C GLN A 52 -2.77 14.13 -3.26
N THR A 53 -2.63 13.24 -4.23
CA THR A 53 -3.06 13.56 -5.58
C THR A 53 -4.56 13.84 -5.63
N GLN A 54 -5.33 13.02 -4.93
CA GLN A 54 -6.77 13.21 -4.90
C GLN A 54 -7.15 14.49 -4.19
N ARG A 55 -6.36 14.86 -3.20
CA ARG A 55 -6.67 16.05 -2.42
C ARG A 55 -6.49 17.34 -3.22
N GLU A 56 -5.59 17.31 -4.18
CA GLU A 56 -5.29 18.50 -4.97
C GLU A 56 -6.30 18.74 -6.08
N LEU A 57 -7.17 17.80 -6.33
CA LEU A 57 -8.23 17.98 -7.31
C LEU A 57 -9.42 18.72 -6.68
#